data_ea03e563a45b66e96bfa8e9dfba673dd
#
_entry.id   ea03e563a45b66e96bfa8e9dfba673dd
#
_cell.length_a   1.000
_cell.length_b   1.000
_cell.length_c   1.000
_cell.angle_alpha   90.00
_cell.angle_beta   90.00
_cell.angle_gamma   90.00
#
_symmetry.space_group_name_H-M   'P 1'
#
loop_
_entity.id
_entity.type
_entity.pdbx_description
1 polymer ?
#
loop_
_entity_poly.entity_id
_entity_poly.type
_entity_poly.pdbx_seq_one_letter_code
_entity_poly.pdbx_strand_id
1 'polypeptide(L)'
;KMPVILFVDTFNRYYEPENVRSAINVLKKAGYYPFIPTLSNSSKILCCGRTYLSNGLIDNAKKEMLDILDAFRPYIKQGISVVGLEPSCILSFRDEIPNLIKTEETEYLKNNSYTFEELLIKKSKKIKFRSINKKVLLHGHCHQKAFDAVKPIENLLNKIEGLEVENIQTSCCGMAGSFGYGKDTYDISMKMANERLFPTIKENSNDVVVIADGTSCRCQIKDGLNREAVHLAKF
;
A
#
# COMPACT_ATOMS: atom_id res chain seq x y z
N LYS A 1 -5.34 1.04 -24.03
CA LYS A 1 -4.90 0.94 -22.63
C LYS A 1 -6.10 1.08 -21.73
N MET A 2 -6.17 0.29 -20.66
CA MET A 2 -7.29 0.32 -19.72
C MET A 2 -7.11 1.47 -18.72
N PRO A 3 -8.07 2.39 -18.59
CA PRO A 3 -7.99 3.44 -17.60
C PRO A 3 -8.03 2.84 -16.17
N VAL A 4 -7.28 3.44 -15.26
CA VAL A 4 -7.29 3.09 -13.84
C VAL A 4 -7.03 4.34 -13.02
N ILE A 5 -7.81 4.56 -11.98
CA ILE A 5 -7.55 5.62 -11.01
C ILE A 5 -6.33 5.20 -10.17
N LEU A 6 -5.31 6.02 -10.13
CA LEU A 6 -4.23 5.88 -9.16
C LEU A 6 -4.50 6.81 -7.98
N PHE A 7 -4.89 6.22 -6.86
CA PHE A 7 -5.01 6.94 -5.60
C PHE A 7 -3.61 7.15 -5.02
N VAL A 8 -3.17 8.40 -5.01
CA VAL A 8 -1.88 8.81 -4.45
C VAL A 8 -2.10 9.35 -3.05
N ASP A 9 -1.78 8.54 -2.07
CA ASP A 9 -1.87 8.88 -0.65
C ASP A 9 -0.82 9.92 -0.22
N THR A 10 -0.99 10.47 0.98
CA THR A 10 -0.14 11.53 1.52
C THR A 10 1.33 11.11 1.63
N PHE A 11 1.61 9.88 2.05
CA PHE A 11 2.98 9.40 2.23
C PHE A 11 3.71 9.26 0.91
N ASN A 12 3.10 8.60 -0.06
CA ASN A 12 3.66 8.43 -1.39
C ASN A 12 3.72 9.75 -2.19
N ARG A 13 2.90 10.75 -1.82
CA ARG A 13 2.95 12.06 -2.46
C ARG A 13 4.13 12.90 -2.00
N TYR A 14 4.36 12.97 -0.68
CA TYR A 14 5.27 13.94 -0.08
C TYR A 14 6.59 13.35 0.39
N TYR A 15 6.59 12.10 0.83
CA TYR A 15 7.77 11.49 1.43
C TYR A 15 8.45 10.48 0.50
N GLU A 16 7.68 9.76 -0.31
CA GLU A 16 8.21 8.70 -1.18
C GLU A 16 7.67 8.79 -2.63
N PRO A 17 7.79 9.95 -3.32
CA PRO A 17 7.21 10.14 -4.65
C PRO A 17 7.78 9.19 -5.71
N GLU A 18 8.92 8.59 -5.45
CA GLU A 18 9.55 7.59 -6.33
C GLU A 18 8.67 6.33 -6.47
N ASN A 19 7.94 5.95 -5.41
CA ASN A 19 7.02 4.83 -5.48
C ASN A 19 5.91 5.09 -6.51
N VAL A 20 5.38 6.32 -6.53
CA VAL A 20 4.35 6.74 -7.50
C VAL A 20 4.88 6.70 -8.93
N ARG A 21 6.09 7.26 -9.15
CA ARG A 21 6.73 7.28 -10.49
C ARG A 21 6.98 5.86 -11.00
N SER A 22 7.50 4.99 -10.13
CA SER A 22 7.73 3.58 -10.44
C SER A 22 6.43 2.85 -10.74
N ALA A 23 5.40 3.03 -9.91
CA ALA A 23 4.09 2.43 -10.11
C ALA A 23 3.45 2.85 -11.45
N ILE A 24 3.50 4.15 -11.79
CA ILE A 24 3.00 4.65 -13.06
C ILE A 24 3.72 3.97 -14.24
N ASN A 25 5.04 3.81 -14.16
CA ASN A 25 5.83 3.18 -15.22
C ASN A 25 5.45 1.69 -15.38
N VAL A 26 5.33 0.95 -14.28
CA VAL A 26 4.94 -0.45 -14.30
C VAL A 26 3.51 -0.62 -14.81
N LEU A 27 2.56 0.17 -14.31
CA LEU A 27 1.16 0.14 -14.77
C LEU A 27 1.06 0.42 -16.28
N LYS A 28 1.80 1.40 -16.80
CA LYS A 28 1.84 1.71 -18.24
C LYS A 28 2.37 0.53 -19.07
N LYS A 29 3.42 -0.15 -18.58
CA LYS A 29 3.96 -1.37 -19.21
C LYS A 29 3.00 -2.54 -19.13
N ALA A 30 2.23 -2.64 -18.04
CA ALA A 30 1.18 -3.64 -17.87
C ALA A 30 -0.07 -3.39 -18.76
N GLY A 31 -0.12 -2.30 -19.51
CA GLY A 31 -1.21 -1.98 -20.42
C GLY A 31 -2.28 -1.07 -19.84
N TYR A 32 -2.05 -0.50 -18.66
CA TYR A 32 -2.96 0.46 -18.03
C TYR A 32 -2.67 1.90 -18.49
N TYR A 33 -3.66 2.76 -18.26
CA TYR A 33 -3.55 4.21 -18.33
C TYR A 33 -3.88 4.77 -16.94
N PRO A 34 -2.87 4.87 -16.04
CA PRO A 34 -3.09 5.43 -14.71
C PRO A 34 -3.28 6.95 -14.80
N PHE A 35 -4.27 7.46 -14.06
CA PHE A 35 -4.51 8.90 -13.90
C PHE A 35 -4.93 9.20 -12.45
N ILE A 36 -4.74 10.44 -12.02
CA ILE A 36 -4.97 10.89 -10.65
C ILE A 36 -6.12 11.91 -10.69
N PRO A 37 -7.33 11.54 -10.24
CA PRO A 37 -8.43 12.48 -10.11
C PRO A 37 -8.16 13.56 -9.06
N THR A 38 -8.75 14.72 -9.27
CA THR A 38 -8.76 15.85 -8.34
C THR A 38 -10.19 16.31 -8.13
N LEU A 39 -10.44 17.03 -7.04
CA LEU A 39 -11.71 17.71 -6.83
C LEU A 39 -11.88 18.82 -7.88
N SER A 40 -13.10 18.92 -8.41
CA SER A 40 -13.46 20.05 -9.27
C SER A 40 -13.38 21.35 -8.46
N ASN A 41 -12.72 22.35 -9.04
CA ASN A 41 -12.58 23.70 -8.45
C ASN A 41 -11.87 23.75 -7.09
N SER A 42 -11.02 22.77 -6.77
CA SER A 42 -10.24 22.77 -5.53
C SER A 42 -8.82 22.24 -5.77
N SER A 43 -7.87 22.90 -5.14
CA SER A 43 -6.47 22.41 -5.04
C SER A 43 -6.27 21.42 -3.89
N LYS A 44 -7.33 21.07 -3.16
CA LYS A 44 -7.27 20.14 -2.04
C LYS A 44 -6.80 18.77 -2.54
N ILE A 45 -5.85 18.22 -1.81
CA ILE A 45 -5.32 16.88 -2.04
C ILE A 45 -6.23 15.87 -1.35
N LEU A 46 -6.54 14.79 -2.06
CA LEU A 46 -7.38 13.72 -1.52
C LEU A 46 -6.61 12.91 -0.47
N CYS A 47 -7.28 12.61 0.63
CA CYS A 47 -6.78 11.77 1.71
C CYS A 47 -7.82 10.68 2.04
N CYS A 48 -7.37 9.47 2.38
CA CYS A 48 -8.26 8.36 2.76
C CYS A 48 -8.97 8.57 4.11
N GLY A 49 -8.54 9.56 4.91
CA GLY A 49 -9.12 9.82 6.22
C GLY A 49 -8.62 8.88 7.33
N ARG A 50 -7.76 7.90 7.02
CA ARG A 50 -7.33 6.87 7.97
C ARG A 50 -6.71 7.43 9.25
N THR A 51 -5.89 8.47 9.13
CA THR A 51 -5.25 9.11 10.29
C THR A 51 -6.28 9.73 11.24
N TYR A 52 -7.33 10.34 10.70
CA TYR A 52 -8.44 10.86 11.50
C TYR A 52 -9.18 9.74 12.24
N LEU A 53 -9.46 8.62 11.56
CA LEU A 53 -10.08 7.44 12.19
C LEU A 53 -9.26 6.92 13.36
N SER A 54 -7.95 6.79 13.18
CA SER A 54 -7.04 6.30 14.22
C SER A 54 -7.01 7.19 15.48
N ASN A 55 -7.41 8.45 15.33
CA ASN A 55 -7.51 9.42 16.43
C ASN A 55 -8.95 9.69 16.89
N GLY A 56 -9.93 8.89 16.44
CA GLY A 56 -11.34 9.05 16.82
C GLY A 56 -12.06 10.26 16.19
N LEU A 57 -11.43 10.95 15.24
CA LEU A 57 -11.99 12.14 14.57
C LEU A 57 -12.87 11.72 13.39
N ILE A 58 -13.98 11.06 13.69
CA ILE A 58 -14.83 10.37 12.71
C ILE A 58 -15.41 11.36 11.67
N ASP A 59 -15.86 12.54 12.08
CA ASP A 59 -16.46 13.52 11.17
C ASP A 59 -15.42 14.08 10.18
N ASN A 60 -14.17 14.29 10.65
CA ASN A 60 -13.07 14.68 9.78
C ASN A 60 -12.74 13.56 8.76
N ALA A 61 -12.73 12.31 9.21
CA ALA A 61 -12.52 11.18 8.33
C ALA A 61 -13.60 11.07 7.26
N LYS A 62 -14.88 11.19 7.65
CA LYS A 62 -16.01 11.18 6.72
C LYS A 62 -15.91 12.28 5.67
N LYS A 63 -15.48 13.49 6.07
CA LYS A 63 -15.28 14.60 5.13
C LYS A 63 -14.24 14.26 4.05
N GLU A 64 -13.09 13.70 4.45
CA GLU A 64 -12.07 13.27 3.49
C GLU A 64 -12.59 12.16 2.55
N MET A 65 -13.37 11.22 3.10
CA MET A 65 -13.97 10.13 2.32
C MET A 65 -15.01 10.66 1.32
N LEU A 66 -15.81 11.65 1.69
CA LEU A 66 -16.76 12.30 0.79
C LEU A 66 -16.05 13.04 -0.35
N ASP A 67 -14.94 13.72 -0.07
CA ASP A 67 -14.13 14.37 -1.10
C ASP A 67 -13.58 13.35 -2.12
N ILE A 68 -13.18 12.14 -1.68
CA ILE A 68 -12.79 11.05 -2.58
C ILE A 68 -13.97 10.62 -3.46
N LEU A 69 -15.15 10.42 -2.86
CA LEU A 69 -16.33 10.01 -3.61
C LEU A 69 -16.68 11.06 -4.67
N ASP A 70 -16.64 12.33 -4.33
CA ASP A 70 -16.92 13.42 -5.27
C ASP A 70 -15.92 13.44 -6.43
N ALA A 71 -14.63 13.29 -6.14
CA ALA A 71 -13.59 13.25 -7.17
C ALA A 71 -13.67 11.98 -8.05
N PHE A 72 -14.10 10.84 -7.49
CA PHE A 72 -14.09 9.55 -8.20
C PHE A 72 -15.42 9.24 -8.88
N ARG A 73 -16.53 9.84 -8.47
CA ARG A 73 -17.89 9.58 -8.96
C ARG A 73 -18.01 9.53 -10.50
N PRO A 74 -17.43 10.47 -11.28
CA PRO A 74 -17.53 10.40 -12.74
C PRO A 74 -16.90 9.14 -13.35
N TYR A 75 -15.87 8.63 -12.70
CA TYR A 75 -15.08 7.46 -13.16
C TYR A 75 -15.67 6.15 -12.65
N ILE A 76 -16.20 6.14 -11.41
CA ILE A 76 -16.92 4.98 -10.85
C ILE A 76 -18.10 4.61 -11.73
N LYS A 77 -18.88 5.62 -12.18
CA LYS A 77 -20.00 5.42 -13.11
C LYS A 77 -19.60 4.83 -14.46
N GLN A 78 -18.34 4.97 -14.86
CA GLN A 78 -17.76 4.37 -16.05
C GLN A 78 -17.15 2.98 -15.81
N GLY A 79 -17.24 2.44 -14.60
CA GLY A 79 -16.67 1.13 -14.25
C GLY A 79 -15.16 1.13 -14.09
N ILE A 80 -14.53 2.29 -13.82
CA ILE A 80 -13.07 2.39 -13.71
C ILE A 80 -12.62 1.99 -12.31
N SER A 81 -11.70 1.02 -12.24
CA SER A 81 -11.12 0.53 -10.99
C SER A 81 -10.13 1.52 -10.36
N VAL A 82 -9.92 1.38 -9.07
CA VAL A 82 -8.96 2.18 -8.28
C VAL A 82 -7.78 1.31 -7.87
N VAL A 83 -6.57 1.85 -7.90
CA VAL A 83 -5.36 1.24 -7.37
C VAL A 83 -4.66 2.19 -6.43
N GLY A 84 -4.14 1.69 -5.31
CA GLY A 84 -3.35 2.45 -4.35
C GLY A 84 -2.06 1.74 -3.99
N LEU A 85 -1.13 2.49 -3.43
CA LEU A 85 0.21 2.01 -3.08
C LEU A 85 0.33 1.75 -1.57
N GLU A 86 -0.21 2.64 -0.74
CA GLU A 86 -0.20 2.46 0.71
C GLU A 86 -1.34 1.51 1.14
N PRO A 87 -1.03 0.32 1.70
CA PRO A 87 -2.06 -0.67 2.06
C PRO A 87 -3.09 -0.13 3.04
N SER A 88 -2.66 0.64 4.04
CA SER A 88 -3.56 1.22 5.04
C SER A 88 -4.56 2.22 4.45
N CYS A 89 -4.21 2.85 3.33
CA CYS A 89 -5.08 3.78 2.63
C CYS A 89 -6.03 3.08 1.65
N ILE A 90 -5.49 2.24 0.74
CA ILE A 90 -6.33 1.64 -0.30
C ILE A 90 -7.28 0.58 0.26
N LEU A 91 -6.89 -0.13 1.31
CA LEU A 91 -7.75 -1.13 1.93
C LEU A 91 -8.88 -0.50 2.76
N SER A 92 -8.74 0.76 3.19
CA SER A 92 -9.86 1.48 3.81
C SER A 92 -11.05 1.68 2.84
N PHE A 93 -10.81 1.62 1.53
CA PHE A 93 -11.87 1.68 0.51
C PHE A 93 -12.72 0.41 0.48
N ARG A 94 -12.19 -0.68 1.03
CA ARG A 94 -12.90 -1.96 1.13
C ARG A 94 -13.62 -2.16 2.47
N ASP A 95 -13.22 -1.42 3.51
CA ASP A 95 -13.72 -1.62 4.86
C ASP A 95 -14.30 -0.32 5.45
N GLU A 96 -13.46 0.59 5.92
CA GLU A 96 -13.92 1.71 6.73
C GLU A 96 -14.84 2.66 5.93
N ILE A 97 -14.52 2.96 4.68
CA ILE A 97 -15.33 3.86 3.85
C ILE A 97 -16.75 3.31 3.66
N PRO A 98 -16.98 2.09 3.16
CA PRO A 98 -18.33 1.56 2.98
C PRO A 98 -19.07 1.29 4.29
N ASN A 99 -18.37 1.14 5.40
CA ASN A 99 -18.99 1.01 6.72
C ASN A 99 -19.47 2.35 7.29
N LEU A 100 -18.76 3.45 7.00
CA LEU A 100 -19.09 4.78 7.48
C LEU A 100 -20.05 5.56 6.56
N ILE A 101 -19.99 5.28 5.26
CA ILE A 101 -20.77 5.92 4.21
C ILE A 101 -21.39 4.83 3.35
N LYS A 102 -22.71 4.64 3.46
CA LYS A 102 -23.44 3.57 2.77
C LYS A 102 -24.09 4.11 1.50
N THR A 103 -23.39 4.04 0.37
CA THR A 103 -23.87 4.44 -0.96
C THR A 103 -23.47 3.41 -2.01
N GLU A 104 -24.06 3.50 -3.21
CA GLU A 104 -23.68 2.63 -4.34
C GLU A 104 -22.23 2.85 -4.74
N GLU A 105 -21.73 4.08 -4.66
CA GLU A 105 -20.34 4.41 -4.98
C GLU A 105 -19.36 3.78 -4.00
N THR A 106 -19.70 3.74 -2.69
CA THR A 106 -18.82 3.08 -1.70
C THR A 106 -18.82 1.58 -1.86
N GLU A 107 -19.96 0.98 -2.22
CA GLU A 107 -20.02 -0.44 -2.53
C GLU A 107 -19.22 -0.77 -3.82
N TYR A 108 -19.27 0.12 -4.82
CA TYR A 108 -18.43 0.00 -6.00
C TYR A 108 -16.93 0.05 -5.62
N LEU A 109 -16.52 1.01 -4.80
CA LEU A 109 -15.12 1.12 -4.33
C LEU A 109 -14.67 -0.13 -3.59
N LYS A 110 -15.51 -0.67 -2.71
CA LYS A 110 -15.24 -1.92 -1.98
C LYS A 110 -14.86 -3.07 -2.92
N ASN A 111 -15.57 -3.20 -4.03
CA ASN A 111 -15.40 -4.30 -4.97
C ASN A 111 -14.38 -4.03 -6.09
N ASN A 112 -13.97 -2.76 -6.29
CA ASN A 112 -13.14 -2.34 -7.41
C ASN A 112 -11.89 -1.55 -7.01
N SER A 113 -11.51 -1.58 -5.72
CA SER A 113 -10.26 -1.03 -5.24
C SER A 113 -9.24 -2.15 -5.01
N TYR A 114 -8.04 -1.95 -5.51
CA TYR A 114 -6.97 -2.95 -5.54
C TYR A 114 -5.69 -2.38 -4.95
N THR A 115 -4.94 -3.20 -4.25
CA THR A 115 -3.52 -2.93 -4.04
C THR A 115 -2.80 -3.03 -5.39
N PHE A 116 -1.58 -2.51 -5.45
CA PHE A 116 -0.82 -2.46 -6.71
C PHE A 116 -0.60 -3.86 -7.31
N GLU A 117 -0.18 -4.79 -6.50
CA GLU A 117 0.08 -6.19 -6.89
C GLU A 117 -1.19 -6.95 -7.28
N GLU A 118 -2.30 -6.74 -6.57
CA GLU A 118 -3.58 -7.37 -6.92
C GLU A 118 -4.04 -6.96 -8.32
N LEU A 119 -3.92 -5.66 -8.64
CA LEU A 119 -4.26 -5.17 -9.97
C LEU A 119 -3.36 -5.80 -11.04
N LEU A 120 -2.06 -5.87 -10.78
CA LEU A 120 -1.10 -6.46 -11.71
C LEU A 120 -1.38 -7.94 -11.96
N ILE A 121 -1.66 -8.73 -10.91
CA ILE A 121 -1.95 -10.16 -11.05
C ILE A 121 -3.26 -10.40 -11.79
N LYS A 122 -4.29 -9.69 -11.40
CA LYS A 122 -5.65 -9.89 -11.96
C LYS A 122 -5.70 -9.71 -13.47
N LYS A 123 -4.83 -8.86 -14.03
CA LYS A 123 -4.84 -8.50 -15.45
C LYS A 123 -3.50 -8.68 -16.18
N SER A 124 -2.47 -9.21 -15.53
CA SER A 124 -1.10 -9.20 -16.02
C SER A 124 -0.67 -10.45 -16.80
N LYS A 125 -1.54 -11.07 -17.57
CA LYS A 125 -1.11 -12.12 -18.53
C LYS A 125 0.02 -11.66 -19.48
N LYS A 126 0.34 -10.36 -19.50
CA LYS A 126 1.27 -9.73 -20.47
C LYS A 126 2.54 -9.15 -19.83
N ILE A 127 2.72 -9.18 -18.50
CA ILE A 127 3.95 -8.64 -17.90
C ILE A 127 5.06 -9.66 -18.06
N LYS A 128 6.13 -9.25 -18.75
CA LYS A 128 7.38 -10.01 -18.82
C LYS A 128 8.35 -9.41 -17.80
N PHE A 129 8.76 -10.22 -16.85
CA PHE A 129 9.82 -9.87 -15.91
C PHE A 129 11.18 -10.25 -16.51
N ARG A 130 12.21 -9.50 -16.13
CA ARG A 130 13.60 -9.92 -16.37
C ARG A 130 13.98 -10.90 -15.28
N SER A 131 14.75 -11.93 -15.61
CA SER A 131 15.35 -12.81 -14.61
C SER A 131 16.32 -12.03 -13.73
N ILE A 132 16.34 -12.34 -12.44
CA ILE A 132 17.20 -11.71 -11.46
C ILE A 132 17.61 -12.74 -10.41
N ASN A 133 18.89 -13.00 -10.28
CA ASN A 133 19.40 -13.95 -9.29
C ASN A 133 19.64 -13.22 -7.95
N LYS A 134 18.60 -13.11 -7.15
CA LYS A 134 18.60 -12.41 -5.85
C LYS A 134 17.66 -13.08 -4.86
N LYS A 135 17.96 -12.88 -3.57
CA LYS A 135 17.02 -13.16 -2.48
C LYS A 135 16.34 -11.87 -2.04
N VAL A 136 15.05 -11.97 -1.70
CA VAL A 136 14.27 -10.87 -1.09
C VAL A 136 13.56 -11.37 0.16
N LEU A 137 13.46 -10.50 1.16
CA LEU A 137 12.61 -10.67 2.33
C LEU A 137 11.35 -9.88 2.13
N LEU A 138 10.20 -10.53 2.19
CA LEU A 138 8.89 -9.89 2.08
C LEU A 138 8.27 -9.71 3.46
N HIS A 139 8.03 -8.45 3.85
CA HIS A 139 7.23 -8.12 5.02
C HIS A 139 5.84 -7.62 4.60
N GLY A 140 4.82 -8.48 4.76
CA GLY A 140 3.43 -8.09 4.52
C GLY A 140 2.91 -7.11 5.57
N HIS A 141 2.27 -6.04 5.14
CA HIS A 141 1.60 -5.09 6.01
C HIS A 141 0.41 -5.75 6.75
N CYS A 142 0.12 -5.35 7.99
CA CYS A 142 -0.96 -5.95 8.79
C CYS A 142 -2.33 -5.88 8.09
N HIS A 143 -2.67 -4.78 7.40
CA HIS A 143 -3.88 -4.71 6.58
C HIS A 143 -3.85 -5.67 5.40
N GLN A 144 -2.70 -5.82 4.71
CA GLN A 144 -2.58 -6.81 3.62
C GLN A 144 -2.83 -8.23 4.15
N LYS A 145 -2.34 -8.55 5.34
CA LYS A 145 -2.59 -9.86 5.99
C LYS A 145 -4.07 -10.05 6.32
N ALA A 146 -4.73 -9.03 6.85
CA ALA A 146 -6.16 -9.08 7.19
C ALA A 146 -7.08 -9.27 5.97
N PHE A 147 -6.63 -8.88 4.78
CA PHE A 147 -7.39 -8.97 3.52
C PHE A 147 -6.83 -10.02 2.54
N ASP A 148 -5.97 -10.94 2.98
CA ASP A 148 -5.28 -11.93 2.14
C ASP A 148 -4.52 -11.31 0.95
N ALA A 149 -4.12 -10.03 1.06
CA ALA A 149 -3.45 -9.28 0.01
C ALA A 149 -1.92 -9.46 -0.01
N VAL A 150 -1.34 -10.28 0.88
CA VAL A 150 0.10 -10.66 0.84
C VAL A 150 0.35 -11.70 -0.24
N LYS A 151 -0.54 -12.68 -0.38
CA LYS A 151 -0.43 -13.75 -1.38
C LYS A 151 -0.31 -13.24 -2.84
N PRO A 152 -1.03 -12.19 -3.25
CA PRO A 152 -0.77 -11.52 -4.53
C PRO A 152 0.66 -11.02 -4.72
N ILE A 153 1.33 -10.50 -3.68
CA ILE A 153 2.73 -10.06 -3.77
C ILE A 153 3.64 -11.26 -4.04
N GLU A 154 3.50 -12.32 -3.24
CA GLU A 154 4.24 -13.57 -3.41
C GLU A 154 4.07 -14.14 -4.82
N ASN A 155 2.82 -14.21 -5.28
CA ASN A 155 2.49 -14.70 -6.61
C ASN A 155 3.09 -13.86 -7.73
N LEU A 156 3.24 -12.55 -7.53
CA LEU A 156 3.87 -11.65 -8.49
C LEU A 156 5.39 -11.83 -8.51
N LEU A 157 6.02 -11.86 -7.34
CA LEU A 157 7.46 -12.03 -7.18
C LEU A 157 7.93 -13.41 -7.68
N ASN A 158 7.17 -14.47 -7.40
CA ASN A 158 7.46 -15.82 -7.86
C ASN A 158 7.38 -16.01 -9.39
N LYS A 159 6.89 -15.04 -10.15
CA LYS A 159 6.98 -15.01 -11.62
C LYS A 159 8.32 -14.52 -12.13
N ILE A 160 9.17 -13.99 -11.26
CA ILE A 160 10.50 -13.49 -11.61
C ILE A 160 11.48 -14.66 -11.51
N GLU A 161 12.00 -15.10 -12.65
CA GLU A 161 12.95 -16.19 -12.73
C GLU A 161 14.24 -15.87 -11.97
N GLY A 162 14.71 -16.80 -11.13
CA GLY A 162 15.92 -16.66 -10.31
C GLY A 162 15.73 -15.83 -9.03
N LEU A 163 14.50 -15.35 -8.74
CA LEU A 163 14.22 -14.65 -7.50
C LEU A 163 13.81 -15.63 -6.39
N GLU A 164 14.54 -15.63 -5.28
CA GLU A 164 14.16 -16.34 -4.06
C GLU A 164 13.37 -15.39 -3.15
N VAL A 165 12.15 -15.78 -2.79
CA VAL A 165 11.26 -14.96 -1.94
C VAL A 165 11.06 -15.64 -0.60
N GLU A 166 11.50 -14.98 0.47
CA GLU A 166 11.23 -15.39 1.85
C GLU A 166 10.23 -14.45 2.48
N ASN A 167 9.06 -14.98 2.87
CA ASN A 167 8.05 -14.20 3.59
C ASN A 167 8.35 -14.21 5.08
N ILE A 168 8.59 -13.02 5.65
CA ILE A 168 8.83 -12.86 7.08
C ILE A 168 7.54 -13.12 7.86
N GLN A 169 7.53 -14.18 8.65
CA GLN A 169 6.38 -14.60 9.46
C GLN A 169 6.23 -13.70 10.70
N THR A 170 5.58 -12.55 10.51
CA THR A 170 5.30 -11.60 11.59
C THR A 170 3.81 -11.31 11.69
N SER A 171 3.35 -10.79 12.83
CA SER A 171 2.01 -10.20 12.96
C SER A 171 1.99 -8.74 12.48
N CYS A 172 2.73 -7.88 13.13
CA CYS A 172 2.85 -6.44 12.86
C CYS A 172 4.32 -6.00 12.94
N CYS A 173 4.66 -4.89 12.28
CA CYS A 173 5.98 -4.25 12.45
C CYS A 173 6.11 -3.50 13.78
N GLY A 174 5.00 -3.20 14.45
CA GLY A 174 4.96 -2.44 15.68
C GLY A 174 4.71 -0.93 15.51
N MET A 175 4.94 -0.35 14.33
CA MET A 175 4.79 1.10 14.12
C MET A 175 3.33 1.56 14.18
N ALA A 176 2.39 0.85 13.54
CA ALA A 176 0.95 1.13 13.54
C ALA A 176 0.61 2.63 13.37
N GLY A 177 0.96 3.21 12.23
CA GLY A 177 0.84 4.64 11.97
C GLY A 177 1.84 5.46 12.79
N SER A 178 1.38 6.30 13.70
CA SER A 178 2.21 7.11 14.60
C SER A 178 2.47 6.46 15.96
N PHE A 179 1.89 5.27 16.24
CA PHE A 179 2.00 4.59 17.53
C PHE A 179 3.46 4.37 17.95
N GLY A 180 4.31 3.94 17.02
CA GLY A 180 5.72 3.70 17.29
C GLY A 180 6.55 4.95 17.58
N TYR A 181 6.00 6.14 17.37
CA TYR A 181 6.65 7.43 17.70
C TYR A 181 6.17 8.02 19.04
N GLY A 182 5.15 7.42 19.65
CA GLY A 182 4.63 7.89 20.94
C GLY A 182 5.59 7.57 22.08
N LYS A 183 5.82 8.53 22.99
CA LYS A 183 6.70 8.34 24.15
C LYS A 183 6.32 7.11 24.97
N ASP A 184 5.02 6.91 25.21
CA ASP A 184 4.50 5.82 26.04
C ASP A 184 4.32 4.49 25.30
N THR A 185 4.44 4.51 23.97
CA THR A 185 4.18 3.35 23.10
C THR A 185 5.42 2.86 22.33
N TYR A 186 6.50 3.65 22.32
CA TYR A 186 7.75 3.33 21.62
C TYR A 186 8.33 1.98 22.03
N ASP A 187 8.44 1.73 23.35
CA ASP A 187 9.02 0.48 23.85
C ASP A 187 8.16 -0.75 23.46
N ILE A 188 6.84 -0.59 23.41
CA ILE A 188 5.92 -1.65 22.97
C ILE A 188 6.14 -1.89 21.47
N SER A 189 6.22 -0.83 20.68
CA SER A 189 6.48 -0.90 19.24
C SER A 189 7.79 -1.64 18.95
N MET A 190 8.86 -1.29 19.66
CA MET A 190 10.18 -1.92 19.51
C MET A 190 10.16 -3.40 19.95
N LYS A 191 9.45 -3.76 21.01
CA LYS A 191 9.26 -5.17 21.41
C LYS A 191 8.58 -5.96 20.31
N MET A 192 7.50 -5.44 19.72
CA MET A 192 6.81 -6.09 18.59
C MET A 192 7.72 -6.32 17.40
N ALA A 193 8.51 -5.31 17.00
CA ALA A 193 9.46 -5.45 15.90
C ALA A 193 10.57 -6.48 16.20
N ASN A 194 11.04 -6.53 17.45
CA ASN A 194 12.09 -7.45 17.89
C ASN A 194 11.61 -8.89 18.10
N GLU A 195 10.30 -9.15 18.06
CA GLU A 195 9.78 -10.51 18.18
C GLU A 195 10.15 -11.38 16.98
N ARG A 196 10.01 -10.85 15.75
CA ARG A 196 10.29 -11.59 14.51
C ARG A 196 10.92 -10.75 13.41
N LEU A 197 10.41 -9.52 13.18
CA LEU A 197 10.81 -8.70 12.03
C LEU A 197 12.30 -8.40 12.05
N PHE A 198 12.78 -7.82 13.13
CA PHE A 198 14.18 -7.41 13.24
C PHE A 198 15.15 -8.59 13.29
N PRO A 199 14.91 -9.66 14.05
CA PRO A 199 15.77 -10.84 14.02
C PRO A 199 15.91 -11.42 12.61
N THR A 200 14.80 -11.66 11.91
CA THR A 200 14.83 -12.21 10.55
C THR A 200 15.63 -11.32 9.58
N ILE A 201 15.47 -9.99 9.66
CA ILE A 201 16.25 -9.09 8.81
C ILE A 201 17.74 -9.11 9.17
N LYS A 202 18.09 -9.17 10.46
CA LYS A 202 19.49 -9.21 10.93
C LYS A 202 20.22 -10.50 10.57
N GLU A 203 19.51 -11.63 10.49
CA GLU A 203 20.05 -12.93 10.10
C GLU A 203 20.42 -13.00 8.62
N ASN A 204 19.93 -12.04 7.82
CA ASN A 204 20.21 -11.96 6.39
C ASN A 204 21.23 -10.85 6.09
N SER A 205 22.05 -11.09 5.07
CA SER A 205 23.08 -10.13 4.68
C SER A 205 22.48 -8.80 4.14
N ASN A 206 23.29 -7.75 4.13
CA ASN A 206 22.82 -6.40 3.76
C ASN A 206 22.47 -6.23 2.27
N ASP A 207 22.89 -7.14 1.41
CA ASP A 207 22.55 -7.15 -0.02
C ASP A 207 21.18 -7.78 -0.31
N VAL A 208 20.59 -8.51 0.66
CA VAL A 208 19.22 -9.02 0.57
C VAL A 208 18.23 -7.86 0.67
N VAL A 209 17.40 -7.70 -0.35
CA VAL A 209 16.42 -6.61 -0.40
C VAL A 209 15.23 -6.92 0.50
N VAL A 210 14.83 -5.96 1.32
CA VAL A 210 13.59 -6.05 2.12
C VAL A 210 12.49 -5.32 1.38
N ILE A 211 11.39 -6.03 1.08
CA ILE A 211 10.19 -5.46 0.45
C ILE A 211 9.12 -5.28 1.52
N ALA A 212 8.59 -4.06 1.62
CA ALA A 212 7.48 -3.71 2.51
C ALA A 212 6.66 -2.56 1.91
N ASP A 213 5.37 -2.76 1.65
CA ASP A 213 4.54 -1.76 0.98
C ASP A 213 4.03 -0.66 1.91
N GLY A 214 3.91 -0.94 3.21
CA GLY A 214 3.49 0.07 4.18
C GLY A 214 4.61 1.05 4.54
N THR A 215 4.36 2.34 4.45
CA THR A 215 5.30 3.40 4.88
C THR A 215 5.72 3.21 6.34
N SER A 216 4.75 2.94 7.23
CA SER A 216 5.03 2.66 8.65
C SER A 216 6.00 1.49 8.84
N CYS A 217 5.88 0.43 8.01
CA CYS A 217 6.78 -0.72 8.08
C CYS A 217 8.20 -0.35 7.63
N ARG A 218 8.32 0.44 6.55
CA ARG A 218 9.63 0.91 6.08
C ARG A 218 10.31 1.83 7.07
N CYS A 219 9.55 2.76 7.68
CA CYS A 219 10.06 3.62 8.76
C CYS A 219 10.56 2.77 9.94
N GLN A 220 9.78 1.79 10.42
CA GLN A 220 10.17 0.93 11.53
C GLN A 220 11.48 0.17 11.25
N ILE A 221 11.64 -0.36 10.04
CA ILE A 221 12.85 -1.09 9.64
C ILE A 221 14.04 -0.11 9.57
N LYS A 222 13.84 1.06 8.99
CA LYS A 222 14.89 2.07 8.87
C LYS A 222 15.34 2.60 10.23
N ASP A 223 14.39 3.01 11.07
CA ASP A 223 14.69 3.62 12.36
C ASP A 223 15.27 2.60 13.35
N GLY A 224 14.76 1.36 13.35
CA GLY A 224 15.20 0.32 14.26
C GLY A 224 16.46 -0.43 13.86
N LEU A 225 16.75 -0.54 12.55
CA LEU A 225 17.87 -1.33 12.04
C LEU A 225 18.86 -0.53 11.18
N ASN A 226 18.59 0.74 10.90
CA ASN A 226 19.33 1.53 9.90
C ASN A 226 19.43 0.80 8.55
N ARG A 227 18.35 0.10 8.16
CA ARG A 227 18.27 -0.68 6.94
C ARG A 227 17.13 -0.20 6.07
N GLU A 228 17.40 -0.01 4.77
CA GLU A 228 16.36 0.40 3.82
C GLU A 228 15.47 -0.79 3.46
N ALA A 229 14.16 -0.55 3.46
CA ALA A 229 13.17 -1.40 2.84
C ALA A 229 12.53 -0.67 1.65
N VAL A 230 12.14 -1.39 0.62
CA VAL A 230 11.58 -0.80 -0.60
C VAL A 230 10.12 -1.18 -0.78
N HIS A 231 9.35 -0.27 -1.39
CA HIS A 231 8.02 -0.59 -1.88
C HIS A 231 8.13 -1.51 -3.10
N LEU A 232 7.20 -2.45 -3.25
CA LEU A 232 7.18 -3.41 -4.37
C LEU A 232 7.27 -2.72 -5.75
N ALA A 233 6.64 -1.57 -5.92
CA ALA A 233 6.68 -0.82 -7.18
C ALA A 233 8.08 -0.34 -7.58
N LYS A 234 9.03 -0.23 -6.63
CA LYS A 234 10.43 0.16 -6.87
C LYS A 234 11.33 -1.03 -7.16
N PHE A 235 10.96 -2.20 -6.66
CA PHE A 235 11.66 -3.45 -6.90
C PHE A 235 11.43 -3.94 -8.33
#